data_67662e6482e41b08aa827d89252feb13
#
_entry.id   67662e6482e41b08aa827d89252feb13
#
_cell.length_a   1.000
_cell.length_b   1.000
_cell.length_c   1.000
_cell.angle_alpha   90.00
_cell.angle_beta   90.00
_cell.angle_gamma   90.00
#
_symmetry.space_group_name_H-M   'P 1'
#
loop_
_entity.id
_entity.type
_entity.pdbx_description
1 polymer ?
#
loop_
_entity_poly.entity_id
_entity_poly.type
_entity_poly.pdbx_seq_one_letter_code
_entity_poly.pdbx_strand_id
1 'polypeptide(L)'
;NQTYVGSVVYTPEGKFQKVPFKDLDDDFESKRDRADYQRTATSGWVGFTQHYFTTVWVLQPKDGNSICQNGNCLLDIKRRSDNLYSAGVRVPLPAIAPGQKLSVPAELYAGPQEYAVISKVADRLELVKDYGRTHVVAAPLFGLLNWLHSLIGNWGWSIVLLTIIVKT
;
A
#
# COMPACT_ATOMS: atom_id res chain seq x y z
N ASN A 1 -20.60 -1.92 -0.48
CA ASN A 1 -19.18 -2.13 -0.15
C ASN A 1 -18.43 -0.86 -0.50
N GLN A 2 -18.15 -0.03 0.51
CA GLN A 2 -17.29 1.13 0.30
C GLN A 2 -15.85 0.62 0.27
N THR A 3 -15.14 0.92 -0.82
CA THR A 3 -13.70 0.68 -0.92
C THR A 3 -12.99 1.47 0.18
N TYR A 4 -12.05 0.85 0.88
CA TYR A 4 -11.31 1.52 1.94
C TYR A 4 -10.54 2.74 1.41
N VAL A 5 -10.69 3.86 2.10
CA VAL A 5 -9.92 5.09 1.88
C VAL A 5 -9.27 5.44 3.21
N GLY A 6 -7.96 5.53 3.24
CA GLY A 6 -7.23 5.78 4.47
C GLY A 6 -5.75 5.49 4.39
N SER A 7 -5.12 5.52 5.54
CA SER A 7 -3.71 5.19 5.67
C SER A 7 -3.50 3.68 5.70
N VAL A 8 -2.43 3.23 5.11
CA VAL A 8 -2.05 1.82 5.04
C VAL A 8 -0.57 1.66 5.36
N VAL A 9 -0.24 0.57 6.03
CA VAL A 9 1.13 0.24 6.38
C VAL A 9 1.36 -1.27 6.30
N TYR A 10 2.54 -1.65 5.88
CA TYR A 10 3.00 -3.03 5.91
C TYR A 10 4.42 -3.09 6.45
N THR A 11 4.63 -3.98 7.39
CA THR A 11 5.96 -4.39 7.85
C THR A 11 5.98 -5.91 8.03
N PRO A 12 7.12 -6.59 7.88
CA PRO A 12 7.17 -8.05 8.04
C PRO A 12 6.65 -8.52 9.41
N GLU A 13 6.99 -7.80 10.48
CA GLU A 13 6.55 -8.13 11.84
C GLU A 13 5.09 -7.77 12.11
N GLY A 14 4.67 -6.59 11.61
CA GLY A 14 3.32 -6.04 11.87
C GLY A 14 2.27 -6.47 10.86
N LYS A 15 2.67 -7.11 9.77
CA LYS A 15 1.81 -7.47 8.64
C LYS A 15 1.11 -6.22 8.05
N PHE A 16 0.13 -6.45 7.18
CA PHE A 16 -0.68 -5.39 6.61
C PHE A 16 -1.68 -4.84 7.62
N GLN A 17 -1.68 -3.54 7.80
CA GLN A 17 -2.59 -2.83 8.70
C GLN A 17 -3.23 -1.64 7.96
N LYS A 18 -4.51 -1.45 8.23
CA LYS A 18 -5.27 -0.27 7.84
C LYS A 18 -5.37 0.65 9.04
N VAL A 19 -5.02 1.92 8.86
CA VAL A 19 -5.16 2.95 9.89
C VAL A 19 -6.20 3.95 9.40
N PRO A 20 -7.48 3.79 9.81
CA PRO A 20 -8.56 4.67 9.38
C PRO A 20 -8.32 6.12 9.79
N PHE A 21 -8.74 7.06 8.97
CA PHE A 21 -8.65 8.49 9.33
C PHE A 21 -9.40 8.82 10.62
N LYS A 22 -10.51 8.11 10.88
CA LYS A 22 -11.28 8.29 12.11
C LYS A 22 -10.44 8.04 13.37
N ASP A 23 -9.61 7.00 13.36
CA ASP A 23 -8.76 6.67 14.52
C ASP A 23 -7.73 7.79 14.76
N LEU A 24 -7.20 8.37 13.67
CA LEU A 24 -6.29 9.52 13.73
C LEU A 24 -7.00 10.81 14.20
N ASP A 25 -8.28 10.97 13.88
CA ASP A 25 -9.10 12.10 14.33
C ASP A 25 -9.39 12.00 15.82
N ASP A 26 -9.79 10.82 16.30
CA ASP A 26 -10.08 10.57 17.70
C ASP A 26 -8.85 10.81 18.60
N ASP A 27 -7.66 10.43 18.13
CA ASP A 27 -6.39 10.67 18.83
C ASP A 27 -6.00 12.17 18.83
N PHE A 28 -6.21 12.88 17.74
CA PHE A 28 -5.94 14.32 17.63
C PHE A 28 -6.85 15.14 18.56
N GLU A 29 -8.13 14.85 18.61
CA GLU A 29 -9.11 15.55 19.46
C GLU A 29 -8.88 15.25 20.96
N SER A 30 -8.43 14.07 21.31
CA SER A 30 -8.15 13.69 22.70
C SER A 30 -6.86 14.32 23.26
N LYS A 31 -6.14 15.13 22.49
CA LYS A 31 -4.82 15.73 22.84
C LYS A 31 -3.83 14.72 23.41
N ARG A 32 -3.96 13.47 23.06
CA ARG A 32 -2.98 12.46 23.42
C ARG A 32 -1.72 12.74 22.62
N ASP A 33 -0.64 12.96 23.31
CA ASP A 33 0.71 13.23 22.75
C ASP A 33 1.32 11.97 22.07
N ARG A 34 0.48 11.00 21.76
CA ARG A 34 0.84 9.81 21.00
C ARG A 34 0.72 10.18 19.53
N ALA A 35 1.85 10.21 18.87
CA ALA A 35 1.86 10.14 17.42
C ALA A 35 0.95 9.00 17.02
N ASP A 36 -0.04 9.31 16.27
CA ASP A 36 -1.24 8.58 15.97
C ASP A 36 -0.94 7.13 15.53
N TYR A 37 0.13 6.92 14.77
CA TYR A 37 0.67 5.60 14.47
C TYR A 37 2.18 5.70 14.26
N GLN A 38 2.96 5.06 15.12
CA GLN A 38 4.41 4.97 14.96
C GLN A 38 4.89 3.52 15.08
N ARG A 39 5.73 3.09 14.15
CA ARG A 39 6.36 1.78 14.17
C ARG A 39 7.74 1.84 13.56
N THR A 40 8.68 1.15 14.18
CA THR A 40 10.02 0.95 13.62
C THR A 40 10.05 -0.28 12.72
N ALA A 41 10.71 -0.18 11.58
CA ALA A 41 10.89 -1.28 10.65
C ALA A 41 12.15 -1.08 9.79
N THR A 42 12.71 -2.17 9.30
CA THR A 42 13.83 -2.16 8.33
C THR A 42 13.34 -2.30 6.90
N SER A 43 12.15 -2.86 6.71
CA SER A 43 11.53 -3.10 5.41
C SER A 43 10.01 -2.93 5.49
N GLY A 44 9.38 -2.81 4.35
CA GLY A 44 7.94 -2.60 4.24
C GLY A 44 7.60 -1.31 3.50
N TRP A 45 6.42 -0.77 3.76
CA TRP A 45 5.94 0.46 3.12
C TRP A 45 4.82 1.11 3.94
N VAL A 46 4.64 2.41 3.76
CA VAL A 46 3.63 3.23 4.44
C VAL A 46 3.07 4.30 3.50
N GLY A 47 1.79 4.57 3.57
CA GLY A 47 1.18 5.62 2.76
C GLY A 47 -0.33 5.67 2.83
N PHE A 48 -0.93 6.12 1.75
CA PHE A 48 -2.37 6.29 1.61
C PHE A 48 -2.92 5.48 0.45
N THR A 49 -4.14 5.02 0.62
CA THR A 49 -4.91 4.37 -0.44
C THR A 49 -6.26 5.05 -0.61
N GLN A 50 -6.70 5.15 -1.85
CA GLN A 50 -8.00 5.63 -2.28
C GLN A 50 -8.65 4.55 -3.16
N HIS A 51 -9.80 4.83 -3.75
CA HIS A 51 -10.56 3.84 -4.53
C HIS A 51 -9.75 3.14 -5.63
N TYR A 52 -8.93 3.89 -6.38
CA TYR A 52 -8.20 3.39 -7.56
C TYR A 52 -6.72 3.67 -7.51
N PHE A 53 -6.28 4.55 -6.61
CA PHE A 53 -4.90 5.01 -6.51
C PHE A 53 -4.31 4.74 -5.14
N THR A 54 -3.01 4.51 -5.12
CA THR A 54 -2.25 4.40 -3.88
C THR A 54 -0.96 5.20 -3.98
N THR A 55 -0.56 5.78 -2.85
CA THR A 55 0.70 6.51 -2.72
C THR A 55 1.41 5.99 -1.49
N VAL A 56 2.57 5.37 -1.68
CA VAL A 56 3.32 4.74 -0.58
C VAL A 56 4.80 5.00 -0.68
N TRP A 57 5.42 5.27 0.47
CA TRP A 57 6.85 5.21 0.64
C TRP A 57 7.29 3.76 0.80
N VAL A 58 8.23 3.33 -0.01
CA VAL A 58 8.78 1.97 0.00
C VAL A 58 10.13 1.99 0.71
N LEU A 59 10.25 1.21 1.80
CA LEU A 59 11.49 1.14 2.57
C LEU A 59 12.54 0.26 1.88
N GLN A 60 12.07 -0.79 1.23
CA GLN A 60 12.92 -1.72 0.49
C GLN A 60 12.23 -2.09 -0.84
N PRO A 61 12.59 -1.42 -1.94
CA PRO A 61 12.13 -1.79 -3.27
C PRO A 61 12.62 -3.20 -3.65
N LYS A 62 11.90 -3.88 -4.53
CA LYS A 62 12.34 -5.21 -5.02
C LYS A 62 13.66 -5.19 -5.76
N ASP A 63 13.88 -4.12 -6.51
CA ASP A 63 15.06 -3.97 -7.37
C ASP A 63 16.04 -2.91 -6.84
N GLY A 64 15.95 -2.54 -5.55
CA GLY A 64 16.71 -1.44 -4.98
C GLY A 64 17.25 -1.70 -3.57
N ASN A 65 18.08 -0.76 -3.13
CA ASN A 65 18.63 -0.77 -1.78
C ASN A 65 17.61 -0.21 -0.78
N SER A 66 17.59 -0.79 0.42
CA SER A 66 16.77 -0.28 1.51
C SER A 66 17.17 1.16 1.88
N ILE A 67 16.17 2.02 2.08
CA ILE A 67 16.36 3.35 2.65
C ILE A 67 16.86 3.29 4.11
N CYS A 68 16.59 2.18 4.80
CA CYS A 68 16.91 1.95 6.20
C CYS A 68 18.28 1.27 6.40
N GLN A 69 19.30 1.71 5.67
CA GLN A 69 20.65 1.10 5.70
C GLN A 69 21.34 1.16 7.07
N ASN A 70 21.06 2.18 7.87
CA ASN A 70 21.73 2.44 9.16
C ASN A 70 20.87 2.05 10.37
N GLY A 71 19.94 1.13 10.22
CA GLY A 71 19.08 0.69 11.30
C GLY A 71 17.59 0.80 10.96
N ASN A 72 16.77 0.76 12.00
CA ASN A 72 15.32 0.82 11.83
C ASN A 72 14.86 2.23 11.46
N CYS A 73 14.09 2.33 10.39
CA CYS A 73 13.32 3.54 10.10
C CYS A 73 12.09 3.63 10.99
N LEU A 74 11.63 4.84 11.25
CA LEU A 74 10.38 5.08 11.94
C LEU A 74 9.29 5.43 10.92
N LEU A 75 8.29 4.59 10.83
CA LEU A 75 7.06 4.84 10.07
C LEU A 75 6.13 5.71 10.92
N ASP A 76 5.66 6.81 10.36
CA ASP A 76 4.89 7.83 11.08
C ASP A 76 3.63 8.19 10.26
N ILE A 77 2.46 7.96 10.84
CA ILE A 77 1.18 8.38 10.24
C ILE A 77 0.47 9.22 11.28
N LYS A 78 0.06 10.44 10.91
CA LYS A 78 -0.62 11.35 11.83
C LYS A 78 -1.50 12.38 11.14
N ARG A 79 -2.49 12.88 11.86
CA ARG A 79 -3.22 14.08 11.51
C ARG A 79 -2.38 15.31 11.82
N ARG A 80 -2.29 16.23 10.89
CA ARG A 80 -1.55 17.51 11.03
C ARG A 80 -2.44 18.69 11.38
N SER A 81 -3.60 18.73 10.75
CA SER A 81 -4.63 19.76 10.96
C SER A 81 -5.97 19.25 10.44
N ASP A 82 -6.99 20.09 10.40
CA ASP A 82 -8.29 19.72 9.88
C ASP A 82 -8.18 19.10 8.47
N ASN A 83 -8.62 17.85 8.36
CA ASN A 83 -8.61 17.06 7.12
C ASN A 83 -7.24 16.91 6.43
N LEU A 84 -6.14 17.18 7.15
CA LEU A 84 -4.78 17.01 6.62
C LEU A 84 -4.04 15.90 7.36
N TYR A 85 -3.72 14.83 6.64
CA TYR A 85 -3.01 13.67 7.16
C TYR A 85 -1.63 13.56 6.52
N SER A 86 -0.66 13.06 7.27
CA SER A 86 0.70 12.78 6.77
C SER A 86 1.08 11.34 7.04
N ALA A 87 1.64 10.69 6.03
CA ALA A 87 2.33 9.40 6.17
C ALA A 87 3.77 9.59 5.71
N GLY A 88 4.73 9.17 6.51
CA GLY A 88 6.14 9.40 6.23
C GLY A 88 7.06 8.38 6.85
N VAL A 89 8.31 8.45 6.44
CA VAL A 89 9.39 7.62 6.95
C VAL A 89 10.48 8.53 7.50
N ARG A 90 10.87 8.31 8.76
CA ARG A 90 12.03 8.97 9.35
C ARG A 90 13.22 8.02 9.30
N VAL A 91 14.27 8.44 8.62
CA VAL A 91 15.46 7.65 8.39
C VAL A 91 16.57 8.13 9.34
N PRO A 92 17.16 7.26 10.17
CA PRO A 92 18.33 7.63 10.97
C PRO A 92 19.52 7.82 10.04
N LEU A 93 20.10 9.02 10.06
CA LEU A 93 21.28 9.33 9.28
C LEU A 93 22.53 9.36 10.20
N PRO A 94 23.68 8.86 9.72
CA PRO A 94 24.93 9.03 10.44
C PRO A 94 25.38 10.49 10.45
N ALA A 95 26.26 10.86 11.36
CA ALA A 95 26.88 12.17 11.35
C ALA A 95 27.72 12.35 10.09
N ILE A 96 27.53 13.48 9.40
CA ILE A 96 28.21 13.81 8.15
C ILE A 96 29.28 14.87 8.46
N ALA A 97 30.54 14.60 8.11
CA ALA A 97 31.62 15.58 8.30
C ALA A 97 31.48 16.74 7.29
N PRO A 98 31.97 17.94 7.64
CA PRO A 98 31.96 19.07 6.73
C PRO A 98 32.60 18.76 5.37
N GLY A 99 31.90 19.06 4.28
CA GLY A 99 32.33 18.79 2.91
C GLY A 99 32.03 17.38 2.38
N GLN A 100 31.53 16.46 3.20
CA GLN A 100 31.09 15.15 2.74
C GLN A 100 29.62 15.17 2.28
N LYS A 101 29.29 14.25 1.38
CA LYS A 101 27.92 14.04 0.88
C LYS A 101 27.44 12.65 1.24
N LEU A 102 26.22 12.56 1.70
CA LEU A 102 25.49 11.31 1.90
C LEU A 102 24.31 11.25 0.91
N SER A 103 24.21 10.18 0.14
CA SER A 103 23.07 9.91 -0.73
C SER A 103 22.19 8.84 -0.09
N VAL A 104 20.92 9.16 0.10
CA VAL A 104 19.93 8.22 0.65
C VAL A 104 18.94 7.90 -0.47
N PRO A 105 18.86 6.65 -0.94
CA PRO A 105 17.88 6.25 -1.94
C PRO A 105 16.48 6.30 -1.29
N ALA A 106 15.52 6.94 -1.94
CA ALA A 106 14.14 6.99 -1.50
C ALA A 106 13.22 6.65 -2.68
N GLU A 107 12.28 5.75 -2.47
CA GLU A 107 11.30 5.37 -3.48
C GLU A 107 9.89 5.69 -3.00
N LEU A 108 9.17 6.46 -3.82
CA LEU A 108 7.77 6.77 -3.66
C LEU A 108 6.99 6.21 -4.85
N TYR A 109 6.09 5.28 -4.59
CA TYR A 109 5.12 4.86 -5.58
C TYR A 109 3.87 5.74 -5.47
N ALA A 110 3.44 6.32 -6.58
CA ALA A 110 2.17 7.04 -6.69
C ALA A 110 1.51 6.64 -8.02
N GLY A 111 0.45 5.84 -7.95
CA GLY A 111 -0.15 5.31 -9.17
C GLY A 111 -1.40 4.44 -8.93
N PRO A 112 -1.95 3.86 -10.01
CA PRO A 112 -3.13 3.03 -9.93
C PRO A 112 -2.86 1.72 -9.17
N GLN A 113 -3.91 1.19 -8.53
CA GLN A 113 -3.87 -0.10 -7.85
C GLN A 113 -3.97 -1.27 -8.85
N GLU A 114 -3.13 -1.27 -9.87
CA GLU A 114 -3.07 -2.35 -10.83
C GLU A 114 -2.13 -3.47 -10.33
N TYR A 115 -2.64 -4.68 -10.19
CA TYR A 115 -1.89 -5.81 -9.63
C TYR A 115 -0.55 -6.05 -10.33
N ALA A 116 -0.54 -5.99 -11.67
CA ALA A 116 0.65 -6.22 -12.47
C ALA A 116 1.77 -5.18 -12.23
N VAL A 117 1.39 -3.98 -11.78
CA VAL A 117 2.32 -2.88 -11.47
C VAL A 117 2.74 -2.94 -10.01
N ILE A 118 1.78 -2.91 -9.07
CA ILE A 118 2.08 -2.82 -7.63
C ILE A 118 2.83 -4.03 -7.09
N SER A 119 2.58 -5.22 -7.65
CA SER A 119 3.29 -6.44 -7.27
C SER A 119 4.79 -6.42 -7.59
N LYS A 120 5.24 -5.53 -8.47
CA LYS A 120 6.67 -5.37 -8.84
C LYS A 120 7.38 -4.31 -7.99
N VAL A 121 6.64 -3.38 -7.41
CA VAL A 121 7.19 -2.24 -6.66
C VAL A 121 7.73 -2.67 -5.30
N ALA A 122 6.92 -3.33 -4.51
CA ALA A 122 7.31 -3.76 -3.16
C ALA A 122 6.63 -5.08 -2.77
N ASP A 123 7.23 -5.76 -1.79
CA ASP A 123 6.66 -6.98 -1.27
C ASP A 123 5.32 -6.71 -0.59
N ARG A 124 4.32 -7.55 -0.91
CA ARG A 124 2.98 -7.48 -0.34
C ARG A 124 2.24 -6.15 -0.60
N LEU A 125 2.70 -5.33 -1.54
CA LEU A 125 1.98 -4.09 -1.90
C LEU A 125 0.62 -4.39 -2.54
N GLU A 126 0.45 -5.56 -3.13
CA GLU A 126 -0.84 -6.04 -3.65
C GLU A 126 -1.95 -6.14 -2.58
N LEU A 127 -1.58 -6.20 -1.28
CA LEU A 127 -2.54 -6.21 -0.17
C LEU A 127 -3.32 -4.89 -0.04
N VAL A 128 -2.82 -3.80 -0.62
CA VAL A 128 -3.55 -2.52 -0.69
C VAL A 128 -4.86 -2.69 -1.45
N LYS A 129 -4.87 -3.57 -2.46
CA LYS A 129 -6.06 -3.86 -3.24
C LYS A 129 -7.01 -4.73 -2.41
N ASP A 130 -7.94 -4.06 -1.74
CA ASP A 130 -8.95 -4.72 -0.92
C ASP A 130 -10.07 -5.28 -1.79
N TYR A 131 -9.96 -6.54 -2.15
CA TYR A 131 -11.04 -7.26 -2.83
C TYR A 131 -12.20 -7.64 -1.88
N GLY A 132 -12.10 -7.26 -0.59
CA GLY A 132 -13.08 -7.66 0.42
C GLY A 132 -13.17 -9.18 0.59
N ARG A 133 -14.23 -9.64 1.26
CA ARG A 133 -14.51 -11.09 1.45
C ARG A 133 -14.81 -11.82 0.13
N THR A 134 -15.09 -11.08 -0.93
CA THR A 134 -15.42 -11.63 -2.27
C THR A 134 -14.20 -12.02 -3.09
N HIS A 135 -12.98 -11.73 -2.63
CA HIS A 135 -11.74 -12.06 -3.34
C HIS A 135 -11.61 -13.54 -3.68
N VAL A 136 -12.00 -14.41 -2.74
CA VAL A 136 -11.93 -15.88 -2.93
C VAL A 136 -12.76 -16.35 -4.12
N VAL A 137 -13.85 -15.65 -4.43
CA VAL A 137 -14.73 -15.95 -5.56
C VAL A 137 -14.36 -15.13 -6.80
N ALA A 138 -14.01 -13.87 -6.61
CA ALA A 138 -13.71 -12.95 -7.71
C ALA A 138 -12.42 -13.32 -8.47
N ALA A 139 -11.39 -13.77 -7.77
CA ALA A 139 -10.12 -14.12 -8.40
C ALA A 139 -10.23 -15.32 -9.38
N PRO A 140 -10.85 -16.45 -9.03
CA PRO A 140 -11.04 -17.55 -9.99
C PRO A 140 -11.98 -17.17 -11.13
N LEU A 141 -13.04 -16.37 -10.88
CA LEU A 141 -13.93 -15.90 -11.95
C LEU A 141 -13.19 -15.00 -12.95
N PHE A 142 -12.33 -14.13 -12.47
CA PHE A 142 -11.50 -13.28 -13.32
C PHE A 142 -10.48 -14.10 -14.12
N GLY A 143 -9.88 -15.11 -13.49
CA GLY A 143 -9.01 -16.08 -14.18
C GLY A 143 -9.74 -16.82 -15.29
N LEU A 144 -10.96 -17.31 -15.03
CA LEU A 144 -11.79 -17.98 -16.01
C LEU A 144 -12.20 -17.05 -17.17
N LEU A 145 -12.53 -15.79 -16.84
CA LEU A 145 -12.85 -14.77 -17.85
C LEU A 145 -11.66 -14.50 -18.78
N ASN A 146 -10.46 -14.35 -18.23
CA ASN A 146 -9.23 -14.17 -19.01
C ASN A 146 -8.93 -15.38 -19.90
N TRP A 147 -9.14 -16.58 -19.37
CA TRP A 147 -8.98 -17.82 -20.15
C TRP A 147 -9.98 -17.89 -21.30
N LEU A 148 -11.27 -17.60 -21.06
CA LEU A 148 -12.27 -17.50 -22.12
C LEU A 148 -11.91 -16.44 -23.16
N HIS A 149 -11.43 -15.29 -22.73
CA HIS A 149 -10.99 -14.24 -23.64
C HIS A 149 -9.80 -14.69 -24.50
N SER A 150 -8.86 -15.46 -23.96
CA SER A 150 -7.72 -15.98 -24.73
C SER A 150 -8.13 -16.95 -25.85
N LEU A 151 -9.26 -17.64 -25.67
CA LEU A 151 -9.83 -18.56 -26.67
C LEU A 151 -10.64 -17.85 -27.74
N ILE A 152 -11.42 -16.84 -27.35
CA ILE A 152 -12.44 -16.21 -28.22
C ILE A 152 -11.91 -14.91 -28.84
N GLY A 153 -10.95 -14.24 -28.19
CA GLY A 153 -10.41 -12.94 -28.61
C GLY A 153 -11.40 -11.76 -28.48
N ASN A 154 -12.59 -11.98 -27.89
CA ASN A 154 -13.62 -10.96 -27.75
C ASN A 154 -14.18 -10.93 -26.31
N TRP A 155 -14.03 -9.81 -25.63
CA TRP A 155 -14.50 -9.64 -24.26
C TRP A 155 -16.00 -9.81 -24.08
N GLY A 156 -16.82 -9.33 -25.04
CA GLY A 156 -18.26 -9.42 -24.98
C GLY A 156 -18.75 -10.87 -24.95
N TRP A 157 -18.28 -11.71 -25.86
CA TRP A 157 -18.62 -13.13 -25.88
C TRP A 157 -18.08 -13.90 -24.67
N SER A 158 -16.91 -13.53 -24.19
CA SER A 158 -16.33 -14.13 -22.97
C SER A 158 -17.19 -13.86 -21.74
N ILE A 159 -17.74 -12.66 -21.61
CA ILE A 159 -18.68 -12.31 -20.52
C ILE A 159 -19.98 -13.10 -20.63
N VAL A 160 -20.55 -13.21 -21.84
CA VAL A 160 -21.77 -13.99 -22.07
C VAL A 160 -21.57 -15.45 -21.66
N LEU A 161 -20.49 -16.09 -22.13
CA LEU A 161 -20.18 -17.47 -21.78
C LEU A 161 -19.91 -17.66 -20.29
N LEU A 162 -19.15 -16.77 -19.67
CA LEU A 162 -18.94 -16.79 -18.23
C LEU A 162 -20.27 -16.73 -17.46
N THR A 163 -21.19 -15.86 -17.92
CA THR A 163 -22.51 -15.72 -17.29
C THR A 163 -23.32 -17.02 -17.39
N ILE A 164 -23.27 -17.72 -18.53
CA ILE A 164 -23.92 -19.01 -18.71
C ILE A 164 -23.32 -20.05 -17.74
N ILE A 165 -21.98 -20.16 -17.68
CA ILE A 165 -21.29 -21.12 -16.82
C ILE A 165 -21.61 -20.90 -15.34
N VAL A 166 -21.72 -19.65 -14.90
CA VAL A 166 -21.99 -19.33 -13.48
C VAL A 166 -23.47 -19.51 -13.11
N LYS A 167 -24.39 -19.46 -14.08
CA LYS A 167 -25.83 -19.65 -13.83
C LYS A 167 -26.32 -21.09 -13.97
N THR A 168 -25.52 -21.97 -14.54
CA THR A 168 -25.84 -23.41 -14.67
C THR A 168 -25.35 -24.14 -13.45
#